data_ee1f6e10439ef1ed57f8a5793f53a204
#
_entry.id   ee1f6e10439ef1ed57f8a5793f53a204
#
_cell.length_a   1.000
_cell.length_b   1.000
_cell.length_c   1.000
_cell.angle_alpha   90.00
_cell.angle_beta   90.00
_cell.angle_gamma   90.00
#
_symmetry.space_group_name_H-M   'P 1'
#
loop_
_entity.id
_entity.type
_entity.pdbx_description
1 polymer ?
#
loop_
_entity_poly.entity_id
_entity_poly.type
_entity_poly.pdbx_seq_one_letter_code
_entity_poly.pdbx_strand_id
1 'polypeptide(L)' 'MIIGNRALSALLAEYESQAPYHEKQNMRVFRQWCRDRYGIFMVNSSQWELEDPKLGTLFLLNYGHLV' A
#
# COMPACT_ATOMS: atom_id res chain seq x y z
N MET A 1 -4.77 -2.65 -11.60
CA MET A 1 -3.34 -2.34 -11.81
C MET A 1 -2.50 -3.03 -10.75
N ILE A 2 -1.50 -3.76 -11.18
CA ILE A 2 -0.63 -4.50 -10.27
C ILE A 2 0.44 -3.58 -9.69
N ILE A 3 0.64 -3.68 -8.38
CA ILE A 3 1.61 -2.86 -7.66
C ILE A 3 2.94 -3.61 -7.59
N GLY A 4 4.01 -2.98 -8.07
CA GLY A 4 5.34 -3.58 -8.04
C GLY A 4 6.04 -3.41 -6.69
N ASN A 5 7.19 -4.08 -6.56
CA ASN A 5 7.94 -4.08 -5.30
C ASN A 5 8.42 -2.70 -4.88
N ARG A 6 8.75 -1.83 -5.83
CA ARG A 6 9.22 -0.47 -5.50
C ARG A 6 8.13 0.33 -4.82
N ALA A 7 6.91 0.27 -5.38
CA ALA A 7 5.78 0.97 -4.78
C ALA A 7 5.41 0.38 -3.43
N LEU A 8 5.46 -0.94 -3.29
CA LEU A 8 5.20 -1.59 -2.00
C LEU A 8 6.21 -1.18 -0.94
N SER A 9 7.49 -1.08 -1.30
CA SER A 9 8.51 -0.62 -0.35
C SER A 9 8.25 0.81 0.10
N ALA A 10 7.83 1.68 -0.82
CA ALA A 10 7.51 3.07 -0.48
C ALA A 10 6.27 3.14 0.41
N LEU A 11 5.25 2.31 0.15
CA LEU A 11 4.06 2.23 0.99
C LEU A 11 4.41 1.76 2.40
N LEU A 12 5.28 0.76 2.50
CA LEU A 12 5.71 0.26 3.81
C LEU A 12 6.45 1.34 4.58
N ALA A 13 7.30 2.11 3.93
CA ALA A 13 8.00 3.23 4.56
C ALA A 13 7.01 4.29 5.07
N GLU A 14 6.00 4.63 4.27
CA GLU A 14 4.97 5.58 4.70
C GLU A 14 4.21 5.04 5.91
N TYR A 15 3.80 3.78 5.85
CA TYR A 15 3.08 3.14 6.95
C TYR A 15 3.91 3.15 8.23
N GLU A 16 5.18 2.76 8.15
CA GLU A 16 6.06 2.72 9.32
C GLU A 16 6.28 4.10 9.95
N SER A 17 6.23 5.16 9.14
CA SER A 17 6.38 6.52 9.65
C SER A 17 5.15 6.99 10.44
N GLN A 18 4.00 6.37 10.25
CA GLN A 18 2.74 6.75 10.87
C GLN A 18 2.27 5.77 11.93
N ALA A 19 2.69 4.51 11.86
CA ALA A 19 2.19 3.46 12.74
C ALA A 19 2.80 3.55 14.14
N PRO A 20 2.04 3.16 15.19
CA PRO A 20 2.61 2.98 16.51
C PRO A 20 3.73 1.94 16.50
N TYR A 21 4.68 2.08 17.39
CA TYR A 21 5.86 1.22 17.41
C TYR A 21 5.52 -0.28 17.37
N HIS A 22 4.53 -0.70 18.15
CA HIS A 22 4.14 -2.11 18.24
C HIS A 22 3.42 -2.64 16.99
N GLU A 23 3.02 -1.75 16.06
CA GLU A 23 2.33 -2.15 14.82
C GLU A 23 3.18 -2.01 13.57
N LYS A 24 4.39 -1.47 13.68
CA LYS A 24 5.22 -1.16 12.50
C LYS A 24 5.53 -2.37 11.63
N GLN A 25 5.65 -3.55 12.22
CA GLN A 25 5.98 -4.77 11.48
C GLN A 25 4.79 -5.74 11.38
N ASN A 26 3.59 -5.27 11.70
CA ASN A 26 2.40 -6.11 11.64
C ASN A 26 1.82 -6.07 10.23
N MET A 27 2.06 -7.12 9.46
CA MET A 27 1.62 -7.19 8.05
C MET A 27 0.10 -7.20 7.90
N ARG A 28 -0.64 -7.72 8.89
CA ARG A 28 -2.10 -7.69 8.84
C ARG A 28 -2.61 -6.26 8.93
N VAL A 29 -2.05 -5.48 9.84
CA VAL A 29 -2.41 -4.06 10.00
C VAL A 29 -1.98 -3.26 8.77
N PHE A 30 -0.79 -3.55 8.25
CA PHE A 30 -0.28 -2.90 7.04
C PHE A 30 -1.21 -3.14 5.84
N ARG A 31 -1.67 -4.38 5.64
CA ARG A 31 -2.59 -4.69 4.55
C ARG A 31 -3.91 -3.94 4.69
N GLN A 32 -4.45 -3.87 5.91
CA GLN A 32 -5.67 -3.11 6.17
C GLN A 32 -5.46 -1.63 5.91
N TRP A 33 -4.31 -1.09 6.30
CA TRP A 33 -3.96 0.30 6.06
C TRP A 33 -3.90 0.63 4.56
N CYS A 34 -3.27 -0.25 3.76
CA CYS A 34 -3.22 -0.07 2.30
C CYS A 34 -4.60 -0.08 1.68
N ARG A 35 -5.47 -0.98 2.14
CA ARG A 35 -6.85 -1.06 1.66
C ARG A 35 -7.62 0.21 1.99
N ASP A 36 -7.53 0.67 3.24
CA ASP A 36 -8.30 1.82 3.70
C ASP A 36 -7.81 3.13 3.08
N ARG A 37 -6.50 3.25 2.89
CA ARG A 37 -5.91 4.50 2.40
C ARG A 37 -5.89 4.61 0.89
N TYR A 38 -5.58 3.53 0.19
CA TYR A 38 -5.37 3.57 -1.26
C TYR A 38 -6.19 2.56 -2.06
N GLY A 39 -7.02 1.77 -1.40
CA GLY A 39 -7.79 0.75 -2.11
C GLY A 39 -6.93 -0.35 -2.72
N ILE A 40 -5.82 -0.67 -2.09
CA ILE A 40 -4.90 -1.70 -2.55
C ILE A 40 -5.18 -3.01 -1.83
N PHE A 41 -5.31 -4.09 -2.59
CA PHE A 41 -5.65 -5.42 -2.07
C PHE A 41 -4.54 -6.42 -2.41
N MET A 42 -4.23 -7.29 -1.45
CA MET A 42 -3.33 -8.40 -1.71
C MET A 42 -4.14 -9.55 -2.33
N VAL A 43 -3.88 -9.83 -3.62
CA VAL A 43 -4.57 -10.89 -4.34
C VAL A 43 -4.02 -12.25 -3.94
N ASN A 44 -2.69 -12.33 -3.80
CA ASN A 44 -2.01 -13.53 -3.32
C ASN A 44 -0.69 -13.11 -2.65
N SER A 45 0.12 -14.06 -2.21
CA SER A 45 1.34 -13.79 -1.44
C SER A 45 2.37 -12.93 -2.18
N SER A 46 2.27 -12.83 -3.51
CA SER A 46 3.25 -12.11 -4.31
C SER A 46 2.64 -11.01 -5.18
N GLN A 47 1.32 -10.81 -5.10
CA GLN A 47 0.64 -9.89 -6.02
C GLN A 47 -0.31 -8.96 -5.27
N TRP A 48 -0.10 -7.67 -5.44
CA TRP A 48 -0.95 -6.61 -4.88
C TRP A 48 -1.59 -5.85 -6.02
N GLU A 49 -2.85 -5.47 -5.86
CA GLU A 49 -3.60 -4.84 -6.92
C GLU A 49 -4.39 -3.64 -6.43
N LEU A 50 -4.35 -2.56 -7.22
CA LEU A 50 -5.09 -1.33 -6.97
C LEU A 50 -6.45 -1.44 -7.65
N GLU A 51 -7.54 -1.42 -6.88
CA GLU A 51 -8.88 -1.61 -7.43
C GLU A 51 -9.79 -0.39 -7.28
N ASP A 52 -9.60 0.43 -6.26
CA ASP A 52 -10.47 1.58 -6.03
C ASP A 52 -10.03 2.78 -6.89
N PRO A 53 -10.87 3.25 -7.84
CA PRO A 53 -10.46 4.33 -8.73
C PRO A 53 -10.28 5.67 -8.03
N LYS A 54 -11.01 5.94 -6.95
CA LYS A 54 -10.88 7.20 -6.21
C LYS A 54 -9.61 7.23 -5.37
N LEU A 55 -9.42 6.20 -4.57
CA LEU A 55 -8.22 6.08 -3.75
C LEU A 55 -6.99 5.81 -4.60
N GLY A 56 -7.18 5.15 -5.75
CA GLY A 56 -6.12 4.92 -6.73
C GLY A 56 -5.53 6.20 -7.28
N THR A 57 -6.35 7.22 -7.48
CA THR A 57 -5.85 8.54 -7.93
C THR A 57 -4.88 9.11 -6.91
N LEU A 58 -5.20 9.03 -5.62
CA LEU A 58 -4.31 9.49 -4.57
C LEU A 58 -3.00 8.70 -4.57
N PHE A 59 -3.08 7.39 -4.74
CA PHE A 59 -1.90 6.54 -4.83
C PHE A 59 -1.00 6.97 -6.01
N LEU A 60 -1.58 7.18 -7.18
CA LEU A 60 -0.82 7.56 -8.38
C LEU A 60 -0.19 8.94 -8.25
N LEU A 61 -0.84 9.87 -7.56
CA LEU A 61 -0.26 11.18 -7.29
C LEU A 61 1.00 11.08 -6.44
N ASN A 62 1.02 10.17 -5.46
CA ASN A 62 2.14 10.03 -4.55
C ASN A 62 3.20 9.04 -5.04
N TYR A 63 2.80 7.98 -5.72
CA TYR A 63 3.68 6.85 -6.05
C TYR A 63 3.64 6.43 -7.50
N GLY A 64 2.97 7.19 -8.38
CA GLY A 64 2.85 6.82 -9.79
C GLY A 64 4.17 6.65 -10.50
N HIS A 65 5.20 7.36 -10.06
CA HIS A 65 6.54 7.28 -10.64
C HIS A 65 7.24 5.95 -10.33
N LEU A 66 6.70 5.16 -9.42
CA LEU A 66 7.25 3.86 -9.03
C LEU A 66 6.50 2.68 -9.64
N VAL A 67 5.43 2.97 -10.39
CA VAL A 67 4.56 1.92 -10.96
C VAL A 67 4.90 1.64 -12.41
#